data_f199da0648dc6fa3b02d501dabf7ef9f
#
_entry.id   f199da0648dc6fa3b02d501dabf7ef9f
#
_cell.length_a   1.000
_cell.length_b   1.000
_cell.length_c   1.000
_cell.angle_alpha   90.00
_cell.angle_beta   90.00
_cell.angle_gamma   90.00
#
_symmetry.space_group_name_H-M   'P 1'
#
loop_
_entity.id
_entity.type
_entity.pdbx_description
1 polymer ?
#
loop_
_entity_poly.entity_id
_entity_poly.type
_entity_poly.pdbx_seq_one_letter_code
_entity_poly.pdbx_strand_id
1 'polypeptide(L)'
;MGIVTLSPARICLGNGGDTDYYLKEIGWGCIVNASLSSLFFQCEIKDYPERAVIYHDLFHETQEINLVPHLRLDDGKLDLIKATISYLHPNFHGALEITTNIPKESGLGGSSTLSVAIAHALLKEKGEPTNPEELARIAYYVERKILQIEGGYQDQWAAAYGRGLNLMIFKNKRVEVTPLTISRDNLKRLEENSLLVYFPKKANSGNEIHGDQRKKLEEDKETMRGIMIEKRTNTLSIKNALEKGDFETFAQLLNKDWELKQKLSDKLEVRDDIFTTALQHGAIGGRLCGAGIGGAYYFYCKEGKKQQVLDAIKEKIHLQLPFRIQRPDEQGNQYVIRK
;
A
#
# COMPACT_ATOMS: atom_id res chain seq x y z
N MET A 1 26.10 -17.48 2.40
CA MET A 1 25.67 -16.14 2.86
C MET A 1 24.20 -15.94 2.47
N GLY A 2 23.30 -15.72 3.43
CA GLY A 2 21.91 -15.44 3.11
C GLY A 2 21.67 -13.93 3.00
N ILE A 3 20.94 -13.50 1.98
CA ILE A 3 20.51 -12.12 1.81
C ILE A 3 19.08 -12.03 2.30
N VAL A 4 18.81 -11.12 3.23
CA VAL A 4 17.47 -10.83 3.73
C VAL A 4 17.14 -9.39 3.40
N THR A 5 15.98 -9.18 2.75
CA THR A 5 15.42 -7.85 2.51
C THR A 5 14.04 -7.73 3.15
N LEU A 6 13.68 -6.51 3.53
CA LEU A 6 12.40 -6.20 4.15
C LEU A 6 11.81 -4.96 3.50
N SER A 7 10.55 -5.03 3.10
CA SER A 7 9.80 -3.90 2.55
C SER A 7 8.51 -3.70 3.35
N PRO A 8 8.26 -2.48 3.90
CA PRO A 8 7.08 -2.21 4.69
C PRO A 8 5.84 -1.99 3.83
N ALA A 9 4.67 -2.36 4.37
CA ALA A 9 3.39 -1.95 3.81
C ALA A 9 3.21 -0.43 3.87
N ARG A 10 2.23 0.06 3.13
CA ARG A 10 1.83 1.47 3.17
C ARG A 10 0.34 1.64 3.43
N ILE A 11 -0.02 2.75 4.05
CA ILE A 11 -1.39 3.24 4.09
C ILE A 11 -1.47 4.62 3.43
N CYS A 12 -2.51 4.85 2.62
CA CYS A 12 -2.79 6.18 2.08
C CYS A 12 -3.68 6.94 3.06
N LEU A 13 -3.21 8.08 3.55
CA LEU A 13 -3.95 8.99 4.42
C LEU A 13 -4.61 10.13 3.64
N GLY A 14 -4.17 10.41 2.44
CA GLY A 14 -4.79 11.32 1.50
C GLY A 14 -4.39 10.95 0.08
N ASN A 15 -5.37 10.88 -0.82
CA ASN A 15 -5.15 10.51 -2.22
C ASN A 15 -5.83 11.53 -3.13
N GLY A 16 -5.03 12.42 -3.70
CA GLY A 16 -5.50 13.50 -4.54
C GLY A 16 -4.82 13.56 -5.89
N GLY A 17 -5.60 13.33 -6.94
CA GLY A 17 -5.09 13.26 -8.30
C GLY A 17 -4.41 11.94 -8.57
N ASP A 18 -5.20 10.93 -8.87
CA ASP A 18 -4.73 9.57 -9.15
C ASP A 18 -3.49 9.55 -10.05
N THR A 19 -2.65 8.55 -9.84
CA THR A 19 -1.35 8.41 -10.48
C THR A 19 -1.41 7.62 -11.79
N ASP A 20 -2.59 7.39 -12.32
CA ASP A 20 -2.85 6.73 -13.61
C ASP A 20 -3.57 7.68 -14.59
N TYR A 21 -4.76 7.34 -15.05
CA TYR A 21 -5.49 8.05 -16.09
C TYR A 21 -5.98 9.45 -15.68
N TYR A 22 -6.35 9.67 -14.42
CA TYR A 22 -6.70 11.03 -13.95
C TYR A 22 -5.52 12.01 -14.01
N LEU A 23 -4.29 11.52 -13.82
CA LEU A 23 -3.11 12.36 -13.91
C LEU A 23 -2.98 13.05 -15.26
N LYS A 24 -3.38 12.37 -16.34
CA LYS A 24 -3.39 12.96 -17.70
C LYS A 24 -4.39 14.10 -17.81
N GLU A 25 -5.49 14.03 -17.07
CA GLU A 25 -6.59 14.99 -17.14
C GLU A 25 -6.34 16.25 -16.31
N ILE A 26 -5.66 16.12 -15.17
CA ILE A 26 -5.47 17.22 -14.21
C ILE A 26 -4.01 17.70 -14.11
N GLY A 27 -3.10 17.12 -14.91
CA GLY A 27 -1.71 17.53 -15.10
C GLY A 27 -0.73 17.08 -14.01
N TRP A 28 -1.17 16.99 -12.75
CA TRP A 28 -0.38 16.47 -11.62
C TRP A 28 -1.29 15.98 -10.50
N GLY A 29 -0.75 15.10 -9.66
CA GLY A 29 -1.46 14.57 -8.50
C GLY A 29 -0.54 14.44 -7.30
N CYS A 30 -1.11 14.19 -6.13
CA CYS A 30 -0.34 13.95 -4.91
C CYS A 30 -1.00 12.90 -4.02
N ILE A 31 -0.22 12.35 -3.10
CA ILE A 31 -0.66 11.39 -2.09
C ILE A 31 0.06 11.70 -0.79
N VAL A 32 -0.65 11.61 0.32
CA VAL A 32 -0.03 11.47 1.64
C VAL A 32 -0.12 10.02 2.04
N ASN A 33 1.02 9.39 2.28
CA ASN A 33 1.11 8.01 2.73
C ASN A 33 1.94 7.86 3.99
N ALA A 34 1.70 6.77 4.72
CA ALA A 34 2.53 6.31 5.81
C ALA A 34 3.05 4.91 5.51
N SER A 35 4.35 4.68 5.70
CA SER A 35 4.95 3.36 5.69
C SER A 35 4.79 2.71 7.06
N LEU A 36 4.32 1.46 7.10
CA LEU A 36 4.00 0.73 8.33
C LEU A 36 5.07 -0.31 8.64
N SER A 37 5.95 -0.03 9.62
CA SER A 37 6.99 -0.98 10.04
C SER A 37 6.46 -2.26 10.67
N SER A 38 5.20 -2.24 11.12
CA SER A 38 4.53 -3.39 11.73
C SER A 38 3.95 -4.39 10.73
N LEU A 39 3.87 -4.02 9.45
CA LEU A 39 3.33 -4.85 8.36
C LEU A 39 4.33 -4.85 7.20
N PHE A 40 4.78 -6.02 6.77
CA PHE A 40 5.89 -6.12 5.83
C PHE A 40 5.86 -7.38 4.96
N PHE A 41 6.65 -7.34 3.89
CA PHE A 41 7.21 -8.53 3.23
C PHE A 41 8.70 -8.63 3.54
N GLN A 42 9.11 -9.81 3.97
CA GLN A 42 10.51 -10.22 4.07
C GLN A 42 10.80 -11.20 2.93
N CYS A 43 11.91 -11.01 2.24
CA CYS A 43 12.42 -11.94 1.24
C CYS A 43 13.84 -12.37 1.65
N GLU A 44 14.06 -13.66 1.75
CA GLU A 44 15.36 -14.26 2.04
C GLU A 44 15.78 -15.16 0.88
N ILE A 45 17.02 -14.98 0.39
CA ILE A 45 17.62 -15.88 -0.58
C ILE A 45 18.38 -16.94 0.19
N LYS A 46 18.06 -18.21 -0.10
CA LYS A 46 18.68 -19.38 0.51
C LYS A 46 19.36 -20.24 -0.53
N ASP A 47 20.46 -20.85 -0.14
CA ASP A 47 21.05 -21.94 -0.89
C ASP A 47 20.09 -23.12 -0.90
N TYR A 48 19.74 -23.60 -2.10
CA TYR A 48 18.75 -24.67 -2.29
C TYR A 48 19.12 -25.46 -3.56
N PRO A 49 18.94 -26.80 -3.56
CA PRO A 49 19.39 -27.62 -4.69
C PRO A 49 18.66 -27.33 -6.00
N GLU A 50 17.45 -26.81 -5.92
CA GLU A 50 16.60 -26.48 -7.07
C GLU A 50 16.14 -25.02 -7.00
N ARG A 51 15.49 -24.54 -8.06
CA ARG A 51 14.87 -23.22 -8.06
C ARG A 51 13.50 -23.34 -7.40
N ALA A 52 13.30 -22.65 -6.28
CA ALA A 52 12.06 -22.72 -5.52
C ALA A 52 11.61 -21.35 -5.00
N VAL A 53 10.32 -21.25 -4.73
CA VAL A 53 9.72 -20.19 -3.89
C VAL A 53 9.05 -20.86 -2.71
N ILE A 54 9.42 -20.46 -1.51
CA ILE A 54 8.80 -20.88 -0.26
C ILE A 54 8.05 -19.65 0.29
N TYR A 55 6.73 -19.73 0.32
CA TYR A 55 5.89 -18.59 0.68
C TYR A 55 5.17 -18.84 2.02
N HIS A 56 5.52 -18.06 3.03
CA HIS A 56 4.92 -18.08 4.35
C HIS A 56 4.00 -16.87 4.53
N ASP A 57 2.71 -17.11 4.42
CA ASP A 57 1.69 -16.14 4.76
C ASP A 57 1.25 -16.44 6.21
N LEU A 58 1.43 -15.49 7.14
CA LEU A 58 1.08 -15.70 8.55
C LEU A 58 -0.43 -15.90 8.79
N PHE A 59 -1.26 -15.69 7.77
CA PHE A 59 -2.71 -15.92 7.80
C PHE A 59 -3.16 -17.17 7.06
N HIS A 60 -2.26 -17.86 6.34
CA HIS A 60 -2.54 -19.02 5.50
C HIS A 60 -1.43 -20.07 5.61
N GLU A 61 -1.67 -21.23 5.02
CA GLU A 61 -0.66 -22.29 4.96
C GLU A 61 0.56 -21.90 4.14
N THR A 62 1.71 -22.43 4.53
CA THR A 62 2.96 -22.31 3.77
C THR A 62 2.81 -22.99 2.42
N GLN A 63 3.25 -22.33 1.37
CA GLN A 63 3.28 -22.87 0.01
C GLN A 63 4.71 -22.98 -0.48
N GLU A 64 5.12 -24.14 -0.95
CA GLU A 64 6.38 -24.34 -1.65
C GLU A 64 6.10 -24.65 -3.12
N ILE A 65 6.74 -23.89 -4.01
CA ILE A 65 6.57 -24.03 -5.46
C ILE A 65 7.94 -24.13 -6.11
N ASN A 66 8.22 -25.28 -6.72
CA ASN A 66 9.40 -25.46 -7.55
C ASN A 66 9.26 -24.64 -8.83
N LEU A 67 10.25 -23.82 -9.12
CA LEU A 67 10.32 -23.03 -10.33
C LEU A 67 10.92 -23.87 -11.45
N VAL A 68 10.09 -24.46 -12.30
CA VAL A 68 10.55 -25.19 -13.50
C VAL A 68 11.25 -24.24 -14.50
N PRO A 69 12.11 -24.75 -15.41
CA PRO A 69 12.92 -23.94 -16.32
C PRO A 69 12.13 -22.90 -17.13
N HIS A 70 10.87 -23.16 -17.43
CA HIS A 70 9.99 -22.22 -18.13
C HIS A 70 8.94 -21.70 -17.17
N LEU A 71 9.17 -20.49 -16.63
CA LEU A 71 8.25 -19.80 -15.75
C LEU A 71 7.01 -19.36 -16.56
N ARG A 72 5.91 -20.10 -16.43
CA ARG A 72 4.61 -19.68 -16.98
C ARG A 72 4.05 -18.55 -16.14
N LEU A 73 3.66 -17.45 -16.79
CA LEU A 73 3.07 -16.27 -16.14
C LEU A 73 1.54 -16.21 -16.27
N ASP A 74 0.93 -17.27 -16.76
CA ASP A 74 -0.49 -17.35 -17.10
C ASP A 74 -1.25 -18.45 -16.32
N ASP A 75 -0.60 -19.01 -15.28
CA ASP A 75 -1.21 -20.06 -14.45
C ASP A 75 -1.85 -19.56 -13.15
N GLY A 76 -1.79 -18.24 -12.90
CA GLY A 76 -2.34 -17.58 -11.72
C GLY A 76 -1.61 -17.91 -10.40
N LYS A 77 -0.48 -18.63 -10.49
CA LYS A 77 0.29 -19.08 -9.32
C LYS A 77 1.58 -18.30 -9.18
N LEU A 78 1.59 -17.36 -8.23
CA LEU A 78 2.77 -16.55 -7.92
C LEU A 78 3.33 -15.76 -9.13
N ASP A 79 2.49 -15.38 -10.09
CA ASP A 79 2.90 -14.74 -11.33
C ASP A 79 3.78 -13.51 -11.12
N LEU A 80 3.48 -12.69 -10.09
CA LEU A 80 4.27 -11.52 -9.74
C LEU A 80 5.71 -11.90 -9.35
N ILE A 81 5.88 -12.96 -8.57
CA ILE A 81 7.19 -13.46 -8.13
C ILE A 81 7.96 -13.99 -9.34
N LYS A 82 7.33 -14.84 -10.14
CA LYS A 82 7.92 -15.40 -11.35
C LYS A 82 8.33 -14.32 -12.34
N ALA A 83 7.47 -13.33 -12.57
CA ALA A 83 7.75 -12.22 -13.48
C ALA A 83 8.94 -11.38 -12.98
N THR A 84 9.04 -11.12 -11.67
CA THR A 84 10.16 -10.38 -11.08
C THR A 84 11.47 -11.14 -11.23
N ILE A 85 11.47 -12.46 -10.96
CA ILE A 85 12.65 -13.32 -11.15
C ILE A 85 13.06 -13.35 -12.62
N SER A 86 12.12 -13.62 -13.52
CA SER A 86 12.40 -13.71 -14.96
C SER A 86 12.96 -12.41 -15.53
N TYR A 87 12.50 -11.27 -15.03
CA TYR A 87 12.96 -9.97 -15.49
C TYR A 87 14.36 -9.61 -14.96
N LEU A 88 14.62 -9.85 -13.66
CA LEU A 88 15.85 -9.42 -13.01
C LEU A 88 16.96 -10.47 -13.04
N HIS A 89 16.60 -11.73 -12.86
CA HIS A 89 17.57 -12.81 -12.71
C HIS A 89 17.04 -14.12 -13.30
N PRO A 90 16.93 -14.23 -14.65
CA PRO A 90 16.35 -15.41 -15.30
C PRO A 90 17.11 -16.70 -14.98
N ASN A 91 18.37 -16.62 -14.63
CA ASN A 91 19.23 -17.73 -14.22
C ASN A 91 19.36 -17.86 -12.70
N PHE A 92 18.46 -17.23 -11.93
CA PHE A 92 18.45 -17.37 -10.47
C PHE A 92 18.46 -18.86 -10.08
N HIS A 93 19.29 -19.19 -9.12
CA HIS A 93 19.40 -20.52 -8.53
C HIS A 93 19.25 -20.42 -7.01
N GLY A 94 18.57 -21.37 -6.40
CA GLY A 94 18.29 -21.35 -4.96
C GLY A 94 16.82 -21.09 -4.65
N ALA A 95 16.48 -20.87 -3.40
CA ALA A 95 15.13 -20.58 -2.97
C ALA A 95 14.95 -19.11 -2.57
N LEU A 96 13.83 -18.53 -2.98
CA LEU A 96 13.28 -17.31 -2.42
C LEU A 96 12.30 -17.69 -1.31
N GLU A 97 12.69 -17.50 -0.06
CA GLU A 97 11.78 -17.63 1.08
C GLU A 97 11.15 -16.28 1.38
N ILE A 98 9.84 -16.23 1.28
CA ILE A 98 9.04 -15.01 1.44
C ILE A 98 8.13 -15.15 2.63
N THR A 99 8.22 -14.22 3.57
CA THR A 99 7.35 -14.15 4.75
C THR A 99 6.58 -12.84 4.77
N THR A 100 5.29 -12.89 5.08
CA THR A 100 4.45 -11.70 5.21
C THR A 100 3.44 -11.81 6.33
N ASN A 101 3.15 -10.67 6.94
CA ASN A 101 2.03 -10.45 7.86
C ASN A 101 1.02 -9.42 7.31
N ILE A 102 1.03 -9.18 5.99
CA ILE A 102 0.04 -8.32 5.32
C ILE A 102 -1.09 -9.21 4.80
N PRO A 103 -2.33 -9.04 5.28
CA PRO A 103 -3.44 -9.82 4.75
C PRO A 103 -3.64 -9.58 3.26
N LYS A 104 -3.97 -10.64 2.53
CA LYS A 104 -4.29 -10.55 1.10
C LYS A 104 -5.43 -9.56 0.87
N GLU A 105 -5.34 -8.81 -0.22
CA GLU A 105 -6.37 -7.85 -0.63
C GLU A 105 -6.73 -6.80 0.45
N SER A 106 -5.84 -6.57 1.42
CA SER A 106 -6.05 -5.57 2.49
C SER A 106 -6.09 -4.12 2.01
N GLY A 107 -5.68 -3.84 0.79
CA GLY A 107 -5.55 -2.47 0.29
C GLY A 107 -4.33 -1.72 0.84
N LEU A 108 -3.38 -2.44 1.43
CA LEU A 108 -2.16 -1.87 2.03
C LEU A 108 -0.93 -1.94 1.12
N GLY A 109 -1.13 -2.16 -0.19
CA GLY A 109 -0.06 -2.17 -1.18
C GLY A 109 0.78 -3.45 -1.22
N GLY A 110 0.21 -4.58 -0.75
CA GLY A 110 0.94 -5.83 -0.60
C GLY A 110 1.64 -6.31 -1.87
N SER A 111 1.00 -6.24 -3.04
CA SER A 111 1.59 -6.64 -4.32
C SER A 111 2.90 -5.88 -4.61
N SER A 112 2.85 -4.56 -4.57
CA SER A 112 4.03 -3.73 -4.84
C SER A 112 5.10 -3.87 -3.74
N THR A 113 4.69 -4.06 -2.48
CA THR A 113 5.60 -4.34 -1.37
C THR A 113 6.36 -5.66 -1.59
N LEU A 114 5.67 -6.70 -2.04
CA LEU A 114 6.27 -7.98 -2.42
C LEU A 114 7.26 -7.82 -3.58
N SER A 115 6.82 -7.15 -4.66
CA SER A 115 7.67 -6.93 -5.85
C SER A 115 8.97 -6.18 -5.50
N VAL A 116 8.87 -5.14 -4.66
CA VAL A 116 10.04 -4.37 -4.20
C VAL A 116 10.96 -5.23 -3.31
N ALA A 117 10.42 -6.03 -2.40
CA ALA A 117 11.24 -6.90 -1.53
C ALA A 117 12.04 -7.91 -2.35
N ILE A 118 11.41 -8.56 -3.34
CA ILE A 118 12.07 -9.53 -4.23
C ILE A 118 13.10 -8.84 -5.12
N ALA A 119 12.73 -7.72 -5.75
CA ALA A 119 13.66 -6.98 -6.61
C ALA A 119 14.92 -6.56 -5.83
N HIS A 120 14.74 -6.09 -4.59
CA HIS A 120 15.85 -5.72 -3.73
C HIS A 120 16.76 -6.93 -3.40
N ALA A 121 16.18 -8.08 -3.07
CA ALA A 121 16.94 -9.29 -2.76
C ALA A 121 17.76 -9.77 -3.97
N LEU A 122 17.14 -9.87 -5.15
CA LEU A 122 17.80 -10.34 -6.38
C LEU A 122 18.90 -9.41 -6.84
N LEU A 123 18.72 -8.07 -6.77
CA LEU A 123 19.77 -7.12 -7.11
C LEU A 123 20.95 -7.19 -6.13
N LYS A 124 20.67 -7.38 -4.83
CA LYS A 124 21.72 -7.58 -3.82
C LYS A 124 22.50 -8.87 -4.02
N GLU A 125 21.84 -9.94 -4.42
CA GLU A 125 22.51 -11.20 -4.76
C GLU A 125 23.47 -11.04 -5.94
N LYS A 126 23.08 -10.27 -6.95
CA LYS A 126 23.93 -9.94 -8.10
C LYS A 126 25.06 -8.94 -7.77
N GLY A 127 25.08 -8.39 -6.55
CA GLY A 127 26.02 -7.33 -6.18
C GLY A 127 25.72 -5.98 -6.84
N GLU A 128 24.52 -5.80 -7.38
CA GLU A 128 24.12 -4.56 -8.03
C GLU A 128 23.70 -3.50 -6.98
N PRO A 129 24.04 -2.22 -7.23
CA PRO A 129 23.59 -1.14 -6.36
C PRO A 129 22.07 -1.03 -6.41
N THR A 130 21.46 -0.64 -5.30
CA THR A 130 20.01 -0.44 -5.21
C THR A 130 19.71 0.93 -4.63
N ASN A 131 18.79 1.64 -5.26
CA ASN A 131 18.22 2.86 -4.72
C ASN A 131 16.69 2.79 -4.79
N PRO A 132 15.94 3.57 -3.98
CA PRO A 132 14.49 3.51 -3.94
C PRO A 132 13.81 3.76 -5.28
N GLU A 133 14.31 4.71 -6.06
CA GLU A 133 13.75 5.06 -7.37
C GLU A 133 13.85 3.89 -8.35
N GLU A 134 14.98 3.22 -8.40
CA GLU A 134 15.21 2.07 -9.26
C GLU A 134 14.32 0.88 -8.86
N LEU A 135 14.25 0.56 -7.57
CA LEU A 135 13.37 -0.50 -7.06
C LEU A 135 11.91 -0.22 -7.41
N ALA A 136 11.46 1.02 -7.25
CA ALA A 136 10.09 1.41 -7.61
C ALA A 136 9.83 1.26 -9.11
N ARG A 137 10.77 1.67 -9.97
CA ARG A 137 10.67 1.53 -11.43
C ARG A 137 10.62 0.08 -11.88
N ILE A 138 11.43 -0.78 -11.28
CA ILE A 138 11.43 -2.22 -11.56
C ILE A 138 10.07 -2.81 -11.18
N ALA A 139 9.60 -2.58 -9.96
CA ALA A 139 8.32 -3.08 -9.49
C ALA A 139 7.16 -2.57 -10.38
N TYR A 140 7.17 -1.29 -10.75
CA TYR A 140 6.20 -0.71 -11.68
C TYR A 140 6.25 -1.41 -13.05
N TYR A 141 7.43 -1.62 -13.61
CA TYR A 141 7.59 -2.27 -14.90
C TYR A 141 7.04 -3.69 -14.90
N VAL A 142 7.40 -4.48 -13.88
CA VAL A 142 6.90 -5.85 -13.73
C VAL A 142 5.38 -5.87 -13.62
N GLU A 143 4.80 -5.07 -12.72
CA GLU A 143 3.36 -5.06 -12.51
C GLU A 143 2.58 -4.52 -13.71
N ARG A 144 3.01 -3.39 -14.29
CA ARG A 144 2.21 -2.64 -15.29
C ARG A 144 2.54 -3.00 -16.74
N LYS A 145 3.77 -3.49 -17.02
CA LYS A 145 4.20 -3.79 -18.40
C LYS A 145 4.27 -5.27 -18.69
N ILE A 146 4.79 -6.06 -17.75
CA ILE A 146 4.87 -7.51 -17.92
C ILE A 146 3.53 -8.16 -17.61
N LEU A 147 2.98 -7.92 -16.43
CA LEU A 147 1.73 -8.57 -15.97
C LEU A 147 0.46 -7.81 -16.34
N GLN A 148 0.58 -6.58 -16.85
CA GLN A 148 -0.54 -5.72 -17.26
C GLN A 148 -1.60 -5.50 -16.16
N ILE A 149 -1.17 -5.52 -14.89
CA ILE A 149 -2.03 -5.23 -13.75
C ILE A 149 -2.40 -3.74 -13.78
N GLU A 150 -3.69 -3.43 -13.63
CA GLU A 150 -4.20 -2.06 -13.60
C GLU A 150 -3.67 -1.28 -12.38
N GLY A 151 -3.45 0.01 -12.55
CA GLY A 151 -3.07 0.95 -11.48
C GLY A 151 -1.95 1.91 -11.84
N GLY A 152 -1.68 2.84 -10.94
CA GLY A 152 -0.68 3.90 -11.11
C GLY A 152 0.67 3.60 -10.46
N TYR A 153 1.37 4.68 -10.06
CA TYR A 153 2.75 4.65 -9.57
C TYR A 153 2.87 4.57 -8.04
N GLN A 154 1.80 4.83 -7.30
CA GLN A 154 1.87 5.14 -5.86
C GLN A 154 2.48 4.03 -5.01
N ASP A 155 2.09 2.78 -5.25
CA ASP A 155 2.35 1.67 -4.35
C ASP A 155 3.81 1.24 -4.40
N GLN A 156 4.38 1.21 -5.59
CA GLN A 156 5.78 0.85 -5.83
C GLN A 156 6.73 1.86 -5.19
N TRP A 157 6.46 3.17 -5.35
CA TRP A 157 7.26 4.22 -4.72
C TRP A 157 7.11 4.24 -3.21
N ALA A 158 5.87 4.07 -2.70
CA ALA A 158 5.65 3.98 -1.27
C ALA A 158 6.41 2.80 -0.63
N ALA A 159 6.37 1.63 -1.25
CA ALA A 159 7.08 0.44 -0.80
C ALA A 159 8.61 0.61 -0.89
N ALA A 160 9.11 1.17 -2.01
CA ALA A 160 10.54 1.31 -2.24
C ALA A 160 11.19 2.35 -1.32
N TYR A 161 10.55 3.48 -1.11
CA TYR A 161 11.04 4.49 -0.17
C TYR A 161 10.86 4.08 1.27
N GLY A 162 9.74 3.43 1.63
CA GLY A 162 9.50 2.74 2.90
C GLY A 162 9.83 3.55 4.17
N ARG A 163 9.62 4.87 4.18
CA ARG A 163 10.00 5.75 5.28
C ARG A 163 8.82 6.59 5.74
N GLY A 164 8.51 6.59 7.01
CA GLY A 164 7.65 7.53 7.71
C GLY A 164 6.38 7.96 7.00
N LEU A 165 6.02 9.20 7.23
CA LEU A 165 4.97 9.92 6.51
C LEU A 165 5.57 10.68 5.33
N ASN A 166 4.98 10.56 4.16
CA ASN A 166 5.48 11.22 2.96
C ASN A 166 4.37 11.92 2.19
N LEU A 167 4.70 13.07 1.60
CA LEU A 167 4.00 13.61 0.45
C LEU A 167 4.67 13.07 -0.82
N MET A 168 3.89 12.44 -1.68
CA MET A 168 4.34 12.00 -3.00
C MET A 168 3.65 12.86 -4.05
N ILE A 169 4.43 13.48 -4.95
CA ILE A 169 3.94 14.29 -6.06
C ILE A 169 4.22 13.56 -7.37
N PHE A 170 3.20 13.45 -8.19
CA PHE A 170 3.25 12.79 -9.49
C PHE A 170 3.04 13.83 -10.58
N LYS A 171 4.03 14.01 -11.46
CA LYS A 171 3.97 14.98 -12.55
C LYS A 171 4.94 14.57 -13.67
N ASN A 172 4.48 14.64 -14.92
CA ASN A 172 5.32 14.38 -16.09
C ASN A 172 6.10 13.05 -16.01
N LYS A 173 5.45 11.97 -15.57
CA LYS A 173 6.05 10.65 -15.36
C LYS A 173 7.18 10.61 -14.30
N ARG A 174 7.31 11.63 -13.50
CA ARG A 174 8.22 11.70 -12.36
C ARG A 174 7.45 11.59 -11.06
N VAL A 175 8.07 10.98 -10.08
CA VAL A 175 7.55 10.88 -8.73
C VAL A 175 8.55 11.54 -7.80
N GLU A 176 8.08 12.53 -7.06
CA GLU A 176 8.85 13.18 -6.01
C GLU A 176 8.32 12.70 -4.65
N VAL A 177 9.19 12.23 -3.78
CA VAL A 177 8.83 11.73 -2.45
C VAL A 177 9.49 12.61 -1.40
N THR A 178 8.69 13.35 -0.65
CA THR A 178 9.15 14.27 0.38
C THR A 178 8.63 13.83 1.75
N PRO A 179 9.50 13.56 2.73
CA PRO A 179 9.08 13.28 4.10
C PRO A 179 8.31 14.47 4.71
N LEU A 180 7.23 14.17 5.45
CA LEU A 180 6.52 15.17 6.25
C LEU A 180 7.34 15.51 7.51
N THR A 181 7.36 16.79 7.86
CA THR A 181 7.95 17.27 9.11
C THR A 181 6.93 17.12 10.22
N ILE A 182 7.07 16.10 11.05
CA ILE A 182 6.20 15.83 12.20
C ILE A 182 7.05 15.59 13.45
N SER A 183 6.65 16.16 14.59
CA SER A 183 7.35 15.92 15.85
C SER A 183 7.18 14.46 16.32
N ARG A 184 8.12 13.98 17.13
CA ARG A 184 8.03 12.62 17.71
C ARG A 184 6.77 12.44 18.55
N ASP A 185 6.36 13.46 19.30
CA ASP A 185 5.16 13.42 20.13
C ASP A 185 3.89 13.38 19.29
N ASN A 186 3.82 14.15 18.21
CA ASN A 186 2.71 14.11 17.28
C ASN A 186 2.65 12.77 16.53
N LEU A 187 3.80 12.22 16.15
CA LEU A 187 3.84 10.89 15.53
C LEU A 187 3.32 9.80 16.49
N LYS A 188 3.72 9.88 17.76
CA LYS A 188 3.23 8.98 18.82
C LYS A 188 1.71 9.12 19.02
N ARG A 189 1.20 10.36 19.14
CA ARG A 189 -0.25 10.63 19.24
C ARG A 189 -1.02 10.08 18.05
N LEU A 190 -0.48 10.23 16.83
CA LEU A 190 -1.07 9.66 15.63
C LEU A 190 -1.18 8.13 15.74
N GLU A 191 -0.12 7.44 16.14
CA GLU A 191 -0.11 5.98 16.30
C GLU A 191 -1.05 5.49 17.41
N GLU A 192 -1.04 6.15 18.57
CA GLU A 192 -1.85 5.78 19.72
C GLU A 192 -3.36 5.87 19.43
N ASN A 193 -3.76 6.84 18.63
CA ASN A 193 -5.16 7.07 18.28
C ASN A 193 -5.57 6.47 16.92
N SER A 194 -4.65 5.87 16.19
CA SER A 194 -4.94 5.16 14.94
C SER A 194 -5.40 3.74 15.19
N LEU A 195 -6.46 3.33 14.52
CA LEU A 195 -7.00 1.98 14.51
C LEU A 195 -7.06 1.46 13.07
N LEU A 196 -6.40 0.34 12.82
CA LEU A 196 -6.43 -0.35 11.54
C LEU A 196 -7.08 -1.71 11.73
N VAL A 197 -8.15 -1.97 11.00
CA VAL A 197 -8.93 -3.22 11.10
C VAL A 197 -9.12 -3.83 9.72
N TYR A 198 -9.16 -5.15 9.66
CA TYR A 198 -9.28 -5.89 8.42
C TYR A 198 -10.56 -6.74 8.41
N PHE A 199 -11.18 -6.80 7.25
CA PHE A 199 -12.23 -7.75 6.93
C PHE A 199 -12.02 -8.25 5.49
N PRO A 200 -12.28 -9.54 5.22
CA PRO A 200 -12.07 -10.10 3.89
C PRO A 200 -13.01 -9.45 2.88
N LYS A 201 -12.54 -9.32 1.66
CA LYS A 201 -13.27 -8.85 0.49
C LYS A 201 -14.46 -9.75 0.17
N LYS A 202 -15.54 -9.19 -0.37
CA LYS A 202 -16.73 -9.97 -0.73
C LYS A 202 -16.83 -10.35 -2.22
N ALA A 203 -16.70 -9.42 -3.15
CA ALA A 203 -17.06 -9.72 -4.55
C ALA A 203 -16.23 -9.03 -5.64
N ASN A 204 -16.01 -7.71 -5.57
CA ASN A 204 -15.44 -6.94 -6.68
C ASN A 204 -13.90 -7.01 -6.75
N SER A 205 -13.29 -6.80 -7.92
CA SER A 205 -11.85 -6.70 -8.10
C SER A 205 -11.38 -5.25 -8.21
N GLY A 206 -10.10 -4.97 -7.89
CA GLY A 206 -9.53 -3.64 -8.10
C GLY A 206 -9.64 -3.17 -9.56
N ASN A 207 -9.53 -4.08 -10.52
CA ASN A 207 -9.69 -3.78 -11.94
C ASN A 207 -11.12 -3.31 -12.28
N GLU A 208 -12.14 -3.88 -11.63
CA GLU A 208 -13.54 -3.45 -11.84
C GLU A 208 -13.78 -2.02 -11.32
N ILE A 209 -13.17 -1.65 -10.19
CA ILE A 209 -13.23 -0.26 -9.70
C ILE A 209 -12.54 0.69 -10.66
N HIS A 210 -11.33 0.34 -11.12
CA HIS A 210 -10.60 1.18 -12.10
C HIS A 210 -11.36 1.27 -13.43
N GLY A 211 -11.97 0.19 -13.89
CA GLY A 211 -12.81 0.19 -15.09
C GLY A 211 -14.03 1.11 -14.97
N ASP A 212 -14.74 1.05 -13.81
CA ASP A 212 -15.89 1.92 -13.53
C ASP A 212 -15.49 3.40 -13.46
N GLN A 213 -14.38 3.71 -12.81
CA GLN A 213 -13.83 5.06 -12.74
C GLN A 213 -13.47 5.63 -14.13
N ARG A 214 -12.90 4.81 -15.03
CA ARG A 214 -12.62 5.21 -16.41
C ARG A 214 -13.89 5.51 -17.18
N LYS A 215 -14.89 4.62 -17.06
CA LYS A 215 -16.19 4.80 -17.70
C LYS A 215 -16.84 6.11 -17.24
N LYS A 216 -16.90 6.40 -15.95
CA LYS A 216 -17.41 7.65 -15.42
C LYS A 216 -16.63 8.88 -15.93
N LEU A 217 -15.30 8.77 -16.05
CA LEU A 217 -14.48 9.83 -16.60
C LEU A 217 -14.79 10.09 -18.09
N GLU A 218 -15.12 9.06 -18.87
CA GLU A 218 -15.52 9.19 -20.27
C GLU A 218 -16.91 9.79 -20.41
N GLU A 219 -17.84 9.45 -19.51
CA GLU A 219 -19.23 9.92 -19.50
C GLU A 219 -19.37 11.37 -19.00
N ASP A 220 -18.62 11.76 -17.96
CA ASP A 220 -18.65 13.11 -17.39
C ASP A 220 -17.25 13.57 -16.95
N LYS A 221 -16.48 13.96 -17.93
CA LYS A 221 -15.08 14.35 -17.76
C LYS A 221 -14.92 15.58 -16.85
N GLU A 222 -15.81 16.55 -16.95
CA GLU A 222 -15.72 17.80 -16.20
C GLU A 222 -15.94 17.57 -14.70
N THR A 223 -17.01 16.88 -14.33
CA THR A 223 -17.31 16.53 -12.94
C THR A 223 -16.19 15.68 -12.33
N MET A 224 -15.72 14.65 -13.06
CA MET A 224 -14.69 13.75 -12.55
C MET A 224 -13.35 14.47 -12.36
N ARG A 225 -12.97 15.38 -13.25
CA ARG A 225 -11.79 16.26 -13.07
C ARG A 225 -11.96 17.17 -11.86
N GLY A 226 -13.15 17.76 -11.69
CA GLY A 226 -13.47 18.61 -10.53
C GLY A 226 -13.27 17.86 -9.21
N ILE A 227 -13.81 16.64 -9.08
CA ILE A 227 -13.63 15.77 -7.91
C ILE A 227 -12.15 15.50 -7.65
N MET A 228 -11.37 15.18 -8.70
CA MET A 228 -9.93 14.87 -8.53
C MET A 228 -9.11 16.09 -8.12
N ILE A 229 -9.45 17.30 -8.64
CA ILE A 229 -8.81 18.55 -8.21
C ILE A 229 -9.15 18.85 -6.74
N GLU A 230 -10.39 18.63 -6.32
CA GLU A 230 -10.80 18.80 -4.92
C GLU A 230 -10.08 17.80 -4.00
N LYS A 231 -9.97 16.53 -4.39
CA LYS A 231 -9.19 15.51 -3.67
C LYS A 231 -7.72 15.93 -3.52
N ARG A 232 -7.12 16.46 -4.57
CA ARG A 232 -5.73 16.96 -4.54
C ARG A 232 -5.57 18.09 -3.52
N THR A 233 -6.47 19.06 -3.53
CA THR A 233 -6.47 20.17 -2.56
C THR A 233 -6.67 19.67 -1.14
N ASN A 234 -7.61 18.74 -0.94
CA ASN A 234 -7.86 18.09 0.35
C ASN A 234 -6.61 17.33 0.85
N THR A 235 -5.90 16.64 -0.03
CA THR A 235 -4.66 15.91 0.29
C THR A 235 -3.55 16.84 0.80
N LEU A 236 -3.39 18.01 0.19
CA LEU A 236 -2.44 19.03 0.68
C LEU A 236 -2.85 19.60 2.04
N SER A 237 -4.15 19.74 2.29
CA SER A 237 -4.68 20.13 3.61
C SER A 237 -4.43 19.05 4.66
N ILE A 238 -4.58 17.76 4.31
CA ILE A 238 -4.22 16.62 5.18
C ILE A 238 -2.73 16.69 5.55
N LYS A 239 -1.84 16.90 4.58
CA LYS A 239 -0.40 17.09 4.83
C LYS A 239 -0.15 18.20 5.86
N ASN A 240 -0.77 19.35 5.67
CA ASN A 240 -0.59 20.50 6.57
C ASN A 240 -1.13 20.23 7.98
N ALA A 241 -2.28 19.55 8.11
CA ALA A 241 -2.85 19.18 9.40
C ALA A 241 -1.94 18.20 10.18
N LEU A 242 -1.40 17.19 9.48
CA LEU A 242 -0.46 16.23 10.07
C LEU A 242 0.83 16.90 10.57
N GLU A 243 1.42 17.79 9.78
CA GLU A 243 2.65 18.49 10.18
C GLU A 243 2.43 19.43 11.39
N LYS A 244 1.24 20.03 11.50
CA LYS A 244 0.86 20.86 12.65
C LYS A 244 0.47 20.05 13.88
N GLY A 245 0.21 18.74 13.75
CA GLY A 245 -0.38 17.91 14.80
C GLY A 245 -1.85 18.23 15.09
N ASP A 246 -2.54 18.85 14.13
CA ASP A 246 -3.98 19.12 14.19
C ASP A 246 -4.74 17.90 13.70
N PHE A 247 -4.88 16.92 14.59
CA PHE A 247 -5.47 15.64 14.26
C PHE A 247 -7.00 15.67 14.18
N GLU A 248 -7.65 16.66 14.73
CA GLU A 248 -9.08 16.84 14.55
C GLU A 248 -9.41 17.27 13.11
N THR A 249 -8.72 18.31 12.63
CA THR A 249 -8.80 18.72 11.22
C THR A 249 -8.36 17.58 10.28
N PHE A 250 -7.28 16.87 10.60
CA PHE A 250 -6.86 15.69 9.83
C PHE A 250 -8.00 14.66 9.67
N ALA A 251 -8.67 14.30 10.76
CA ALA A 251 -9.74 13.31 10.74
C ALA A 251 -10.97 13.77 9.93
N GLN A 252 -11.33 15.05 10.02
CA GLN A 252 -12.40 15.64 9.19
C GLN A 252 -12.05 15.60 7.70
N LEU A 253 -10.81 15.96 7.35
CA LEU A 253 -10.32 15.90 5.98
C LEU A 253 -10.21 14.47 5.45
N LEU A 254 -9.97 13.49 6.32
CA LEU A 254 -9.97 12.07 5.98
C LEU A 254 -11.39 11.60 5.61
N ASN A 255 -12.42 12.02 6.35
CA ASN A 255 -13.82 11.77 6.00
C ASN A 255 -14.16 12.39 4.64
N LYS A 256 -13.77 13.65 4.42
CA LYS A 256 -13.97 14.34 3.14
C LYS A 256 -13.27 13.60 1.98
N ASP A 257 -12.04 13.12 2.17
CA ASP A 257 -11.34 12.32 1.15
C ASP A 257 -12.11 11.04 0.82
N TRP A 258 -12.70 10.40 1.83
CA TRP A 258 -13.51 9.19 1.65
C TRP A 258 -14.81 9.49 0.90
N GLU A 259 -15.55 10.54 1.24
CA GLU A 259 -16.75 10.99 0.53
C GLU A 259 -16.47 11.30 -0.94
N LEU A 260 -15.37 12.02 -1.22
CA LEU A 260 -14.94 12.32 -2.59
C LEU A 260 -14.57 11.04 -3.36
N LYS A 261 -13.94 10.07 -2.69
CA LYS A 261 -13.61 8.79 -3.31
C LYS A 261 -14.88 8.01 -3.69
N GLN A 262 -15.92 8.03 -2.86
CA GLN A 262 -17.20 7.35 -3.16
C GLN A 262 -17.86 7.89 -4.43
N LYS A 263 -17.67 9.17 -4.75
CA LYS A 263 -18.20 9.77 -5.99
C LYS A 263 -17.49 9.29 -7.26
N LEU A 264 -16.29 8.73 -7.13
CA LEU A 264 -15.50 8.27 -8.28
C LEU A 264 -15.94 6.90 -8.82
N SER A 265 -16.64 6.08 -8.02
CA SER A 265 -17.11 4.75 -8.45
C SER A 265 -18.32 4.31 -7.65
N ASP A 266 -19.29 3.71 -8.32
CA ASP A 266 -20.47 3.11 -7.70
C ASP A 266 -20.25 1.67 -7.25
N LYS A 267 -19.08 1.10 -7.58
CA LYS A 267 -18.71 -0.29 -7.26
C LYS A 267 -17.93 -0.45 -5.98
N LEU A 268 -17.78 0.61 -5.18
CA LEU A 268 -17.08 0.54 -3.90
C LEU A 268 -17.86 -0.33 -2.90
N GLU A 269 -17.16 -1.23 -2.22
CA GLU A 269 -17.74 -2.03 -1.15
C GLU A 269 -17.66 -1.28 0.19
N VAL A 270 -18.64 -0.44 0.44
CA VAL A 270 -18.72 0.31 1.70
C VAL A 270 -19.41 -0.53 2.77
N ARG A 271 -18.79 -0.64 3.94
CA ARG A 271 -19.37 -1.23 5.14
C ARG A 271 -19.83 -0.10 6.07
N ASP A 272 -20.96 0.52 5.71
CA ASP A 272 -21.54 1.63 6.46
C ASP A 272 -21.80 1.28 7.92
N ASP A 273 -22.14 0.02 8.19
CA ASP A 273 -22.35 -0.51 9.53
C ASP A 273 -21.08 -0.46 10.40
N ILE A 274 -19.88 -0.72 9.84
CA ILE A 274 -18.61 -0.61 10.56
C ILE A 274 -18.26 0.87 10.75
N PHE A 275 -18.36 1.67 9.68
CA PHE A 275 -17.99 3.07 9.69
C PHE A 275 -18.85 3.88 10.67
N THR A 276 -20.18 3.75 10.57
CA THR A 276 -21.14 4.42 11.45
C THR A 276 -20.95 3.99 12.92
N THR A 277 -20.80 2.69 13.19
CA THR A 277 -20.55 2.19 14.54
C THR A 277 -19.25 2.78 15.10
N ALA A 278 -18.18 2.83 14.32
CA ALA A 278 -16.90 3.40 14.77
C ALA A 278 -17.03 4.88 15.15
N LEU A 279 -17.71 5.69 14.31
CA LEU A 279 -17.94 7.11 14.59
C LEU A 279 -18.78 7.33 15.85
N GLN A 280 -19.83 6.54 16.06
CA GLN A 280 -20.70 6.63 17.26
C GLN A 280 -19.95 6.29 18.55
N HIS A 281 -18.86 5.52 18.50
CA HIS A 281 -18.12 5.08 19.67
C HIS A 281 -16.77 5.80 19.87
N GLY A 282 -16.47 6.85 19.08
CA GLY A 282 -15.33 7.71 19.33
C GLY A 282 -14.27 7.78 18.24
N ALA A 283 -14.48 7.16 17.09
CA ALA A 283 -13.73 7.54 15.90
C ALA A 283 -14.14 8.95 15.47
N ILE A 284 -13.18 9.77 15.02
CA ILE A 284 -13.44 11.12 14.52
C ILE A 284 -13.47 11.10 12.99
N GLY A 285 -12.68 10.23 12.38
CA GLY A 285 -12.63 10.08 10.95
C GLY A 285 -12.08 8.72 10.56
N GLY A 286 -12.31 8.36 9.29
CA GLY A 286 -11.86 7.08 8.78
C GLY A 286 -12.02 6.95 7.28
N ARG A 287 -11.48 5.87 6.73
CA ARG A 287 -11.60 5.51 5.32
C ARG A 287 -11.29 4.04 5.06
N LEU A 288 -11.80 3.54 3.97
CA LEU A 288 -11.38 2.25 3.43
C LEU A 288 -10.05 2.41 2.68
N CYS A 289 -9.10 1.51 2.94
CA CYS A 289 -7.80 1.49 2.29
C CYS A 289 -7.86 0.90 0.86
N GLY A 290 -6.82 1.17 0.05
CA GLY A 290 -6.68 0.61 -1.29
C GLY A 290 -7.73 1.06 -2.29
N ALA A 291 -8.11 0.18 -3.22
CA ALA A 291 -9.05 0.47 -4.30
C ALA A 291 -10.49 0.72 -3.81
N GLY A 292 -10.88 0.16 -2.68
CA GLY A 292 -12.23 0.34 -2.11
C GLY A 292 -13.16 -0.87 -2.30
N ILE A 293 -12.58 -2.06 -2.30
CA ILE A 293 -13.26 -3.35 -2.53
C ILE A 293 -13.32 -4.23 -1.27
N GLY A 294 -13.33 -3.64 -0.09
CA GLY A 294 -13.06 -4.35 1.16
C GLY A 294 -11.58 -4.28 1.53
N GLY A 295 -11.15 -5.04 2.52
CA GLY A 295 -9.77 -5.07 3.02
C GLY A 295 -9.64 -4.36 4.36
N ALA A 296 -8.82 -3.33 4.47
CA ALA A 296 -8.60 -2.64 5.73
C ALA A 296 -9.37 -1.31 5.82
N TYR A 297 -9.99 -1.05 6.97
CA TYR A 297 -10.41 0.28 7.39
C TYR A 297 -9.38 0.91 8.30
N TYR A 298 -9.10 2.17 8.07
CA TYR A 298 -8.36 3.04 8.95
C TYR A 298 -9.31 4.02 9.62
N PHE A 299 -9.20 4.12 10.96
CA PHE A 299 -9.90 5.11 11.77
C PHE A 299 -8.89 5.91 12.60
N TYR A 300 -9.16 7.20 12.75
CA TYR A 300 -8.54 8.03 13.76
C TYR A 300 -9.54 8.27 14.88
N CYS A 301 -9.19 7.92 16.11
CA CYS A 301 -10.05 7.95 17.28
C CYS A 301 -9.74 9.16 18.16
N LYS A 302 -10.73 9.61 18.93
CA LYS A 302 -10.49 10.54 20.06
C LYS A 302 -9.53 9.90 21.03
N GLU A 303 -8.74 10.75 21.70
CA GLU A 303 -7.81 10.29 22.72
C GLU A 303 -8.51 9.41 23.77
N GLY A 304 -7.91 8.26 24.08
CA GLY A 304 -8.45 7.26 24.99
C GLY A 304 -9.68 6.48 24.49
N LYS A 305 -10.17 6.73 23.26
CA LYS A 305 -11.38 6.06 22.73
C LYS A 305 -11.10 4.89 21.78
N LYS A 306 -9.85 4.66 21.41
CA LYS A 306 -9.46 3.61 20.47
C LYS A 306 -9.99 2.22 20.87
N GLN A 307 -9.84 1.85 22.14
CA GLN A 307 -10.33 0.55 22.63
C GLN A 307 -11.86 0.47 22.59
N GLN A 308 -12.56 1.56 22.96
CA GLN A 308 -14.04 1.61 22.89
C GLN A 308 -14.55 1.44 21.45
N VAL A 309 -13.87 2.05 20.47
CA VAL A 309 -14.19 1.87 19.06
C VAL A 309 -13.98 0.41 18.64
N LEU A 310 -12.81 -0.15 18.98
CA LEU A 310 -12.48 -1.54 18.66
C LEU A 310 -13.51 -2.51 19.23
N ASP A 311 -13.88 -2.37 20.50
CA ASP A 311 -14.85 -3.23 21.17
C ASP A 311 -16.25 -3.17 20.50
N ALA A 312 -16.62 -1.99 20.02
CA ALA A 312 -17.90 -1.80 19.34
C ALA A 312 -17.99 -2.45 17.96
N ILE A 313 -16.83 -2.61 17.27
CA ILE A 313 -16.81 -3.16 15.91
C ILE A 313 -16.21 -4.58 15.84
N LYS A 314 -15.70 -5.14 16.93
CA LYS A 314 -14.95 -6.39 16.94
C LYS A 314 -15.67 -7.57 16.30
N GLU A 315 -17.00 -7.68 16.49
CA GLU A 315 -17.82 -8.76 15.91
C GLU A 315 -18.06 -8.56 14.38
N LYS A 316 -17.71 -7.40 13.84
CA LYS A 316 -17.91 -7.02 12.44
C LYS A 316 -16.63 -7.10 11.62
N ILE A 317 -15.50 -7.23 12.27
CA ILE A 317 -14.17 -7.29 11.65
C ILE A 317 -13.60 -8.71 11.74
N HIS A 318 -12.63 -9.00 10.87
CA HIS A 318 -11.93 -10.27 10.94
C HIS A 318 -10.77 -10.21 11.96
N LEU A 319 -9.99 -9.12 11.91
CA LEU A 319 -8.90 -8.89 12.87
C LEU A 319 -8.51 -7.40 12.95
N GLN A 320 -7.88 -7.04 14.07
CA GLN A 320 -7.16 -5.80 14.22
C GLN A 320 -5.75 -5.97 13.68
N LEU A 321 -5.30 -5.02 12.83
CA LEU A 321 -3.92 -4.98 12.35
C LEU A 321 -3.05 -4.06 13.22
N PRO A 322 -1.78 -4.40 13.43
CA PRO A 322 -0.86 -3.52 14.13
C PRO A 322 -0.61 -2.25 13.30
N PHE A 323 -0.55 -1.11 13.97
CA PHE A 323 -0.31 0.18 13.35
C PHE A 323 0.91 0.85 13.99
N ARG A 324 2.03 0.80 13.33
CA ARG A 324 3.25 1.51 13.68
C ARG A 324 3.88 2.11 12.43
N ILE A 325 4.08 3.41 12.44
CA ILE A 325 4.71 4.12 11.33
C ILE A 325 6.23 3.92 11.39
N GLN A 326 6.83 3.62 10.24
CA GLN A 326 8.28 3.55 10.09
C GLN A 326 8.91 4.87 10.53
N ARG A 327 9.93 4.82 11.37
CA ARG A 327 10.60 6.05 11.82
C ARG A 327 11.47 6.64 10.70
N PRO A 328 11.60 7.98 10.60
CA PRO A 328 12.44 8.60 9.57
C PRO A 328 13.93 8.23 9.65
N ASP A 329 14.40 7.92 10.85
CA ASP A 329 15.77 7.46 11.17
C ASP A 329 15.96 5.95 10.99
N GLU A 330 14.89 5.18 10.84
CA GLU A 330 14.93 3.77 10.46
C GLU A 330 15.06 3.64 8.95
N GLN A 331 15.85 2.68 8.46
CA GLN A 331 15.94 2.41 7.03
C GLN A 331 14.62 1.81 6.53
N GLY A 332 14.04 2.38 5.48
CA GLY A 332 12.79 1.93 4.91
C GLY A 332 12.88 0.51 4.34
N ASN A 333 13.72 0.32 3.34
CA ASN A 333 14.10 -0.99 2.82
C ASN A 333 15.40 -1.43 3.47
N GLN A 334 15.31 -2.40 4.36
CA GLN A 334 16.48 -2.95 5.05
C GLN A 334 16.93 -4.23 4.35
N TYR A 335 18.23 -4.47 4.32
CA TYR A 335 18.78 -5.78 4.00
C TYR A 335 19.87 -6.17 4.99
N VAL A 336 19.98 -7.45 5.25
CA VAL A 336 21.00 -8.03 6.12
C VAL A 336 21.66 -9.17 5.38
N ILE A 337 23.00 -9.18 5.39
CA ILE A 337 23.77 -10.34 4.92
C ILE A 337 23.97 -11.23 6.15
N ARG A 338 23.37 -12.40 6.15
CA ARG A 338 23.64 -13.43 7.17
C ARG A 338 24.83 -14.27 6.68
N LYS A 339 25.85 -14.38 7.53
CA LYS A 339 27.03 -15.21 7.25
C LYS A 339 26.72 -16.69 7.47
#